data_5de6bb6e9aa1e21b103b5157659f9b7b
#
_entry.id   5de6bb6e9aa1e21b103b5157659f9b7b
#
_cell.length_a   1.000
_cell.length_b   1.000
_cell.length_c   1.000
_cell.angle_alpha   90.00
_cell.angle_beta   90.00
_cell.angle_gamma   90.00
#
_symmetry.space_group_name_H-M   'P 1'
#
loop_
_entity.id
_entity.type
_entity.pdbx_description
1 polymer ?
#
loop_
_entity_poly.entity_id
_entity_poly.type
_entity_poly.pdbx_seq_one_letter_code
_entity_poly.pdbx_strand_id
1 'polypeptide(L)'
;MTNNRKKTMRLILKWIVISLVILIAYSISVTGGAGKAKPILLIPILIALSTSENELISGIFGAICGLLVDLSCGKLFGFNGVIFLLVGVFSSLLFLHLMRKNILNVIVLTVVAAVIQGLLDFFFYYVMWKYEGTNIVFMKIILPSVIFTTIASPFVYLIIKYIIVKFAEPDGVIVENTSLKGIKG
;
A
#
# COMPACT_ATOMS: atom_id res chain seq x y z
N MET A 1 30.74 -7.13 -18.85
CA MET A 1 29.54 -6.50 -19.43
C MET A 1 28.22 -7.27 -19.19
N THR A 2 28.22 -8.56 -18.96
CA THR A 2 27.02 -9.41 -18.76
C THR A 2 26.34 -9.23 -17.41
N ASN A 3 27.06 -8.83 -16.34
CA ASN A 3 26.49 -8.72 -15.00
C ASN A 3 25.54 -7.50 -14.84
N ASN A 4 25.89 -6.36 -15.44
CA ASN A 4 25.03 -5.16 -15.41
C ASN A 4 23.70 -5.36 -16.16
N ARG A 5 23.71 -6.08 -17.29
CA ARG A 5 22.46 -6.40 -18.01
C ARG A 5 21.51 -7.27 -17.18
N LYS A 6 22.05 -8.26 -16.46
CA LYS A 6 21.24 -9.12 -15.57
C LYS A 6 20.65 -8.34 -14.39
N LYS A 7 21.37 -7.38 -13.80
CA LYS A 7 20.88 -6.49 -12.76
C LYS A 7 19.71 -5.62 -13.25
N THR A 8 19.89 -4.95 -14.37
CA THR A 8 18.85 -4.10 -14.98
C THR A 8 17.60 -4.92 -15.33
N MET A 9 17.77 -6.12 -15.87
CA MET A 9 16.65 -6.98 -16.23
C MET A 9 15.85 -7.44 -15.00
N ARG A 10 16.50 -7.76 -13.88
CA ARG A 10 15.83 -8.10 -12.61
C ARG A 10 15.07 -6.91 -12.03
N LEU A 11 15.63 -5.70 -12.09
CA LEU A 11 14.94 -4.49 -11.64
C LEU A 11 13.68 -4.21 -12.48
N ILE A 12 13.78 -4.31 -13.81
CA ILE A 12 12.63 -4.14 -14.70
C ILE A 12 11.55 -5.19 -14.40
N LEU A 13 11.94 -6.47 -14.26
CA LEU A 13 11.02 -7.55 -13.89
C LEU A 13 10.33 -7.31 -12.54
N LYS A 14 11.07 -6.83 -11.52
CA LYS A 14 10.49 -6.44 -10.23
C LYS A 14 9.36 -5.44 -10.40
N TRP A 15 9.60 -4.35 -11.14
CA TRP A 15 8.61 -3.29 -11.33
C TRP A 15 7.42 -3.74 -12.16
N ILE A 16 7.65 -4.58 -13.18
CA ILE A 16 6.55 -5.17 -13.98
C ILE A 16 5.67 -6.05 -13.09
N VAL A 17 6.26 -6.91 -12.25
CA VAL A 17 5.49 -7.80 -11.35
C VAL A 17 4.71 -6.99 -10.31
N ILE A 18 5.31 -5.94 -9.72
CA ILE A 18 4.63 -5.07 -8.76
C ILE A 18 3.45 -4.36 -9.44
N SER A 19 3.64 -3.80 -10.64
CA SER A 19 2.57 -3.15 -11.40
C SER A 19 1.44 -4.12 -11.73
N LEU A 20 1.76 -5.36 -12.07
CA LEU A 20 0.76 -6.39 -12.34
C LEU A 20 -0.04 -6.75 -11.08
N VAL A 21 0.61 -6.87 -9.92
CA VAL A 21 -0.06 -7.09 -8.63
C VAL A 21 -1.00 -5.92 -8.28
N ILE A 22 -0.57 -4.68 -8.53
CA ILE A 22 -1.41 -3.49 -8.33
C ILE A 22 -2.66 -3.55 -9.22
N LEU A 23 -2.51 -3.91 -10.50
CA LEU A 23 -3.63 -4.03 -11.45
C LEU A 23 -4.60 -5.15 -11.04
N ILE A 24 -4.11 -6.29 -10.60
CA ILE A 24 -4.95 -7.39 -10.10
C ILE A 24 -5.72 -6.95 -8.85
N ALA A 25 -5.05 -6.33 -7.89
CA ALA A 25 -5.67 -5.84 -6.68
C ALA A 25 -6.72 -4.74 -6.96
N TYR A 26 -6.43 -3.88 -7.92
CA TYR A 26 -7.37 -2.89 -8.43
C TYR A 26 -8.62 -3.56 -9.02
N SER A 27 -8.44 -4.54 -9.91
CA SER A 27 -9.56 -5.29 -10.51
C SER A 27 -10.44 -5.97 -9.46
N ILE A 28 -9.84 -6.57 -8.43
CA ILE A 28 -10.58 -7.19 -7.31
C ILE A 28 -11.35 -6.12 -6.52
N SER A 29 -10.74 -4.97 -6.25
CA SER A 29 -11.37 -3.86 -5.52
C SER A 29 -12.56 -3.25 -6.30
N VAL A 30 -12.52 -3.24 -7.63
CA VAL A 30 -13.60 -2.69 -8.48
C VAL A 30 -14.76 -3.67 -8.63
N THR A 31 -14.50 -4.98 -8.76
CA THR A 31 -15.50 -6.01 -9.06
C THR A 31 -16.56 -6.17 -7.95
N GLY A 32 -16.30 -5.73 -6.74
CA GLY A 32 -17.23 -5.82 -5.62
C GLY A 32 -18.43 -4.85 -5.70
N GLY A 33 -19.33 -4.97 -6.60
CA GLY A 33 -20.63 -4.28 -6.83
C GLY A 33 -20.91 -2.94 -6.09
N ALA A 34 -21.60 -2.01 -6.74
CA ALA A 34 -21.98 -0.73 -6.12
C ALA A 34 -22.83 -0.94 -4.85
N GLY A 35 -22.49 -0.22 -3.75
CA GLY A 35 -23.23 -0.27 -2.49
C GLY A 35 -22.80 -1.35 -1.48
N LYS A 36 -21.80 -2.20 -1.81
CA LYS A 36 -21.22 -3.15 -0.86
C LYS A 36 -19.87 -2.64 -0.34
N ALA A 37 -19.53 -3.02 0.90
CA ALA A 37 -18.22 -2.74 1.48
C ALA A 37 -17.12 -3.39 0.62
N LYS A 38 -16.18 -2.58 0.13
CA LYS A 38 -15.10 -3.03 -0.75
C LYS A 38 -13.76 -2.94 -0.03
N PRO A 39 -12.94 -3.99 -0.01
CA PRO A 39 -11.59 -3.87 0.51
C PRO A 39 -10.76 -2.97 -0.41
N ILE A 40 -10.08 -1.99 0.16
CA ILE A 40 -9.16 -1.12 -0.58
C ILE A 40 -7.77 -1.77 -0.52
N LEU A 41 -7.56 -2.81 -1.33
CA LEU A 41 -6.32 -3.60 -1.34
C LEU A 41 -5.08 -2.79 -1.73
N LEU A 42 -5.26 -1.64 -2.35
CA LEU A 42 -4.16 -0.75 -2.76
C LEU A 42 -3.44 -0.11 -1.56
N ILE A 43 -4.14 0.12 -0.43
CA ILE A 43 -3.50 0.65 0.79
C ILE A 43 -2.46 -0.33 1.37
N PRO A 44 -2.79 -1.59 1.67
CA PRO A 44 -1.79 -2.53 2.20
C PRO A 44 -0.66 -2.82 1.21
N ILE A 45 -0.89 -2.80 -0.11
CA ILE A 45 0.17 -2.93 -1.12
C ILE A 45 1.14 -1.76 -1.02
N LEU A 46 0.63 -0.53 -0.96
CA LEU A 46 1.42 0.68 -0.84
C LEU A 46 2.30 0.64 0.42
N ILE A 47 1.71 0.31 1.56
CA ILE A 47 2.43 0.24 2.84
C ILE A 47 3.47 -0.90 2.83
N ALA A 48 3.14 -2.05 2.25
CA ALA A 48 4.09 -3.15 2.10
C ALA A 48 5.28 -2.73 1.21
N LEU A 49 5.04 -2.00 0.12
CA LEU A 49 6.07 -1.46 -0.75
C LEU A 49 6.96 -0.45 -0.02
N SER A 50 6.36 0.42 0.79
CA SER A 50 7.05 1.44 1.59
C SER A 50 8.01 0.86 2.63
N THR A 51 7.91 -0.44 2.97
CA THR A 51 8.90 -1.09 3.85
C THR A 51 10.27 -1.28 3.20
N SER A 52 10.35 -1.24 1.88
CA SER A 52 11.56 -1.63 1.13
C SER A 52 12.07 -0.57 0.17
N GLU A 53 11.22 0.38 -0.18
CA GLU A 53 11.53 1.44 -1.14
C GLU A 53 11.67 2.80 -0.45
N ASN A 54 12.37 3.74 -1.12
CA ASN A 54 12.55 5.09 -0.64
C ASN A 54 11.22 5.88 -0.67
N GLU A 55 11.18 6.98 0.09
CA GLU A 55 10.01 7.85 0.24
C GLU A 55 9.49 8.40 -1.10
N LEU A 56 10.38 8.77 -2.04
CA LEU A 56 10.00 9.26 -3.35
C LEU A 56 9.29 8.19 -4.19
N ILE A 57 9.84 6.98 -4.21
CA ILE A 57 9.27 5.85 -4.95
C ILE A 57 7.92 5.47 -4.32
N SER A 58 7.87 5.36 -3.01
CA SER A 58 6.63 5.06 -2.27
C SER A 58 5.56 6.12 -2.48
N GLY A 59 5.93 7.41 -2.53
CA GLY A 59 5.03 8.51 -2.83
C GLY A 59 4.46 8.43 -4.24
N ILE A 60 5.31 8.20 -5.26
CA ILE A 60 4.89 8.07 -6.66
C ILE A 60 3.92 6.89 -6.83
N PHE A 61 4.25 5.72 -6.28
CA PHE A 61 3.34 4.57 -6.31
C PHE A 61 2.05 4.82 -5.54
N GLY A 62 2.12 5.56 -4.43
CA GLY A 62 0.95 6.03 -3.69
C GLY A 62 0.04 6.88 -4.58
N ALA A 63 0.59 7.88 -5.26
CA ALA A 63 -0.17 8.73 -6.18
C ALA A 63 -0.84 7.88 -7.29
N ILE A 64 -0.12 6.97 -7.90
CA ILE A 64 -0.66 6.09 -8.95
C ILE A 64 -1.80 5.21 -8.38
N CYS A 65 -1.60 4.57 -7.25
CA CYS A 65 -2.63 3.76 -6.59
C CYS A 65 -3.87 4.57 -6.23
N GLY A 66 -3.68 5.80 -5.72
CA GLY A 66 -4.79 6.68 -5.38
C GLY A 66 -5.56 7.17 -6.60
N LEU A 67 -4.87 7.51 -7.70
CA LEU A 67 -5.52 7.86 -8.98
C LEU A 67 -6.34 6.68 -9.55
N LEU A 68 -5.86 5.45 -9.42
CA LEU A 68 -6.63 4.26 -9.80
C LEU A 68 -7.91 4.12 -8.97
N VAL A 69 -7.86 4.41 -7.67
CA VAL A 69 -9.06 4.43 -6.81
C VAL A 69 -10.05 5.50 -7.29
N ASP A 70 -9.57 6.71 -7.61
CA ASP A 70 -10.41 7.79 -8.08
C ASP A 70 -11.13 7.44 -9.38
N LEU A 71 -10.43 6.79 -10.32
CA LEU A 71 -11.01 6.31 -11.58
C LEU A 71 -12.14 5.30 -11.34
N SER A 72 -12.01 4.42 -10.35
CA SER A 72 -13.01 3.39 -10.07
C SER A 72 -14.23 3.90 -9.32
N CYS A 73 -14.08 4.97 -8.56
CA CYS A 73 -15.15 5.51 -7.71
C CYS A 73 -15.97 6.61 -8.39
N GLY A 74 -15.52 7.13 -9.54
CA GLY A 74 -16.17 8.27 -10.20
C GLY A 74 -16.19 9.55 -9.33
N LYS A 75 -15.24 9.65 -8.40
CA LYS A 75 -15.08 10.75 -7.47
C LYS A 75 -14.20 11.86 -8.04
N LEU A 76 -13.93 12.90 -7.24
CA LEU A 76 -13.03 13.98 -7.62
C LEU A 76 -11.64 13.40 -7.94
N PHE A 77 -11.23 13.54 -9.20
CA PHE A 77 -9.98 12.99 -9.69
C PHE A 77 -8.79 13.64 -8.99
N GLY A 78 -7.90 12.82 -8.40
CA GLY A 78 -6.71 13.26 -7.67
C GLY A 78 -6.89 13.31 -6.15
N PHE A 79 -8.11 13.23 -5.60
CA PHE A 79 -8.35 13.29 -4.17
C PHE A 79 -7.65 12.14 -3.41
N ASN A 80 -7.93 10.90 -3.79
CA ASN A 80 -7.23 9.75 -3.22
C ASN A 80 -5.76 9.69 -3.68
N GLY A 81 -5.45 10.25 -4.86
CA GLY A 81 -4.08 10.40 -5.36
C GLY A 81 -3.19 11.15 -4.37
N VAL A 82 -3.65 12.30 -3.86
CA VAL A 82 -2.92 13.09 -2.86
C VAL A 82 -2.84 12.37 -1.52
N ILE A 83 -3.93 11.76 -1.05
CA ILE A 83 -3.96 11.04 0.22
C ILE A 83 -2.97 9.87 0.19
N PHE A 84 -2.97 9.06 -0.86
CA PHE A 84 -2.09 7.89 -0.96
C PHE A 84 -0.63 8.27 -1.20
N LEU A 85 -0.37 9.40 -1.89
CA LEU A 85 0.96 9.97 -1.97
C LEU A 85 1.51 10.25 -0.56
N LEU A 86 0.73 10.98 0.26
CA LEU A 86 1.12 11.29 1.64
C LEU A 86 1.29 10.02 2.47
N VAL A 87 0.35 9.07 2.39
CA VAL A 87 0.46 7.77 3.08
C VAL A 87 1.73 7.04 2.67
N GLY A 88 2.07 7.00 1.39
CA GLY A 88 3.30 6.37 0.88
C GLY A 88 4.57 7.01 1.43
N VAL A 89 4.66 8.34 1.37
CA VAL A 89 5.82 9.09 1.90
C VAL A 89 5.95 8.91 3.40
N PHE A 90 4.89 9.15 4.17
CA PHE A 90 4.93 9.02 5.63
C PHE A 90 5.22 7.59 6.07
N SER A 91 4.63 6.59 5.42
CA SER A 91 4.89 5.18 5.72
C SER A 91 6.36 4.82 5.49
N SER A 92 6.95 5.27 4.38
CA SER A 92 8.36 5.02 4.09
C SER A 92 9.27 5.69 5.12
N LEU A 93 9.02 6.95 5.47
CA LEU A 93 9.77 7.67 6.50
C LEU A 93 9.69 6.98 7.88
N LEU A 94 8.50 6.50 8.26
CA LEU A 94 8.31 5.76 9.50
C LEU A 94 9.12 4.45 9.53
N PHE A 95 9.14 3.69 8.42
CA PHE A 95 9.93 2.47 8.33
C PHE A 95 11.44 2.72 8.23
N LEU A 96 11.87 3.86 7.69
CA LEU A 96 13.28 4.23 7.61
C LEU A 96 13.84 4.66 8.97
N HIS A 97 13.08 5.41 9.76
CA HIS A 97 13.60 6.09 10.95
C HIS A 97 13.06 5.57 12.28
N LEU A 98 11.82 5.08 12.34
CA LEU A 98 11.14 4.77 13.61
C LEU A 98 10.76 3.30 13.77
N MET A 99 10.35 2.61 12.71
CA MET A 99 9.70 1.32 12.83
C MET A 99 10.53 0.18 12.26
N ARG A 100 10.57 -0.95 12.97
CA ARG A 100 11.11 -2.20 12.41
C ARG A 100 10.17 -2.72 11.32
N LYS A 101 10.73 -3.33 10.28
CA LYS A 101 10.00 -3.93 9.14
C LYS A 101 9.30 -5.24 9.53
N ASN A 102 8.38 -5.17 10.49
CA ASN A 102 7.61 -6.28 11.03
C ASN A 102 6.19 -6.27 10.47
N ILE A 103 5.59 -7.46 10.33
CA ILE A 103 4.20 -7.63 9.87
C ILE A 103 3.20 -6.87 10.75
N LEU A 104 3.40 -6.83 12.07
CA LEU A 104 2.53 -6.10 13.01
C LEU A 104 2.51 -4.60 12.72
N ASN A 105 3.68 -4.00 12.46
CA ASN A 105 3.78 -2.57 12.14
C ASN A 105 3.09 -2.25 10.80
N VAL A 106 3.18 -3.14 9.83
CA VAL A 106 2.47 -3.00 8.55
C VAL A 106 0.95 -3.05 8.76
N ILE A 107 0.45 -3.98 9.59
CA ILE A 107 -0.98 -4.08 9.90
C ILE A 107 -1.47 -2.81 10.60
N VAL A 108 -0.77 -2.36 11.64
CA VAL A 108 -1.13 -1.15 12.39
C VAL A 108 -1.17 0.07 11.46
N LEU A 109 -0.16 0.22 10.62
CA LEU A 109 -0.08 1.35 9.69
C LEU A 109 -1.17 1.28 8.61
N THR A 110 -1.52 0.06 8.16
CA THR A 110 -2.64 -0.16 7.23
C THR A 110 -3.98 0.24 7.86
N VAL A 111 -4.21 -0.13 9.12
CA VAL A 111 -5.43 0.29 9.84
C VAL A 111 -5.51 1.80 9.94
N VAL A 112 -4.42 2.44 10.38
CA VAL A 112 -4.37 3.92 10.51
C VAL A 112 -4.63 4.59 9.16
N ALA A 113 -3.95 4.16 8.10
CA ALA A 113 -4.14 4.72 6.77
C ALA A 113 -5.55 4.49 6.23
N ALA A 114 -6.12 3.30 6.40
CA ALA A 114 -7.48 2.99 5.96
C ALA A 114 -8.55 3.78 6.73
N VAL A 115 -8.34 4.00 8.04
CA VAL A 115 -9.24 4.84 8.86
C VAL A 115 -9.16 6.29 8.43
N ILE A 116 -7.95 6.83 8.26
CA ILE A 116 -7.75 8.22 7.81
C ILE A 116 -8.41 8.43 6.44
N GLN A 117 -8.15 7.54 5.49
CA GLN A 117 -8.74 7.62 4.15
C GLN A 117 -10.27 7.50 4.21
N GLY A 118 -10.82 6.56 4.99
CA GLY A 118 -12.26 6.40 5.15
C GLY A 118 -12.93 7.60 5.81
N LEU A 119 -12.29 8.22 6.81
CA LEU A 119 -12.78 9.43 7.46
C LEU A 119 -12.75 10.65 6.51
N LEU A 120 -11.69 10.81 5.73
CA LEU A 120 -11.60 11.87 4.74
C LEU A 120 -12.66 11.70 3.65
N ASP A 121 -12.84 10.49 3.12
CA ASP A 121 -13.92 10.15 2.19
C ASP A 121 -15.30 10.48 2.77
N PHE A 122 -15.54 10.07 4.03
CA PHE A 122 -16.78 10.34 4.72
C PHE A 122 -17.05 11.85 4.86
N PHE A 123 -16.04 12.60 5.30
CA PHE A 123 -16.16 14.02 5.50
C PHE A 123 -16.45 14.76 4.19
N PHE A 124 -15.65 14.53 3.13
CA PHE A 124 -15.77 15.26 1.87
C PHE A 124 -16.99 14.89 1.05
N TYR A 125 -17.40 13.62 1.05
CA TYR A 125 -18.50 13.19 0.17
C TYR A 125 -19.85 13.08 0.85
N TYR A 126 -19.92 12.95 2.17
CA TYR A 126 -21.18 12.78 2.89
C TYR A 126 -21.50 13.94 3.82
N VAL A 127 -20.54 14.38 4.64
CA VAL A 127 -20.79 15.46 5.61
C VAL A 127 -20.94 16.81 4.91
N MET A 128 -20.04 17.14 3.99
CA MET A 128 -20.05 18.42 3.26
C MET A 128 -21.33 18.62 2.44
N TRP A 129 -21.90 17.55 1.89
CA TRP A 129 -23.10 17.61 1.06
C TRP A 129 -24.40 17.37 1.85
N LYS A 130 -24.34 17.26 3.18
CA LYS A 130 -25.49 17.08 4.07
C LYS A 130 -26.45 15.97 3.64
N TYR A 131 -25.94 14.83 3.18
CA TYR A 131 -26.80 13.69 2.85
C TYR A 131 -27.49 13.15 4.09
N GLU A 132 -28.82 12.94 4.01
CA GLU A 132 -29.57 12.26 5.06
C GLU A 132 -29.14 10.80 5.18
N GLY A 133 -28.97 10.30 6.40
CA GLY A 133 -28.56 8.90 6.65
C GLY A 133 -27.05 8.62 6.61
N THR A 134 -26.19 9.62 6.77
CA THR A 134 -24.73 9.50 6.83
C THR A 134 -24.23 8.41 7.79
N ASN A 135 -24.88 8.21 8.93
CA ASN A 135 -24.53 7.18 9.91
C ASN A 135 -24.66 5.74 9.35
N ILE A 136 -25.64 5.52 8.47
CA ILE A 136 -25.85 4.21 7.83
C ILE A 136 -24.69 3.90 6.86
N VAL A 137 -24.22 4.90 6.13
CA VAL A 137 -23.09 4.76 5.19
C VAL A 137 -21.81 4.45 5.94
N PHE A 138 -21.56 5.15 7.05
CA PHE A 138 -20.39 4.90 7.87
C PHE A 138 -20.35 3.45 8.39
N MET A 139 -21.47 2.99 8.98
CA MET A 139 -21.52 1.64 9.56
C MET A 139 -21.59 0.50 8.52
N LYS A 140 -22.26 0.73 7.38
CA LYS A 140 -22.48 -0.35 6.38
C LYS A 140 -21.43 -0.40 5.28
N ILE A 141 -20.70 0.67 5.03
CA ILE A 141 -19.73 0.73 3.93
C ILE A 141 -18.32 0.95 4.45
N ILE A 142 -18.07 2.02 5.21
CA ILE A 142 -16.71 2.41 5.59
C ILE A 142 -16.11 1.42 6.59
N LEU A 143 -16.82 1.15 7.68
CA LEU A 143 -16.33 0.29 8.75
C LEU A 143 -16.02 -1.14 8.26
N PRO A 144 -16.92 -1.83 7.53
CA PRO A 144 -16.58 -3.15 6.99
C PRO A 144 -15.47 -3.09 5.94
N SER A 145 -15.35 -2.01 5.12
CA SER A 145 -14.23 -1.87 4.19
C SER A 145 -12.87 -1.82 4.90
N VAL A 146 -12.77 -1.08 6.01
CA VAL A 146 -11.55 -1.01 6.83
C VAL A 146 -11.23 -2.38 7.42
N ILE A 147 -12.22 -3.10 7.93
CA ILE A 147 -12.03 -4.44 8.50
C ILE A 147 -11.50 -5.42 7.44
N PHE A 148 -12.15 -5.48 6.26
CA PHE A 148 -11.70 -6.34 5.17
C PHE A 148 -10.30 -5.97 4.68
N THR A 149 -9.98 -4.70 4.57
CA THR A 149 -8.64 -4.22 4.19
C THR A 149 -7.59 -4.64 5.22
N THR A 150 -7.93 -4.56 6.52
CA THR A 150 -7.04 -4.98 7.60
C THR A 150 -6.79 -6.50 7.58
N ILE A 151 -7.82 -7.30 7.39
CA ILE A 151 -7.70 -8.77 7.30
C ILE A 151 -6.86 -9.18 6.08
N ALA A 152 -6.98 -8.47 4.97
CA ALA A 152 -6.20 -8.72 3.76
C ALA A 152 -4.73 -8.28 3.87
N SER A 153 -4.41 -7.34 4.77
CA SER A 153 -3.08 -6.72 4.85
C SER A 153 -1.93 -7.71 5.10
N PRO A 154 -2.02 -8.73 5.99
CA PRO A 154 -0.93 -9.68 6.20
C PRO A 154 -0.65 -10.54 4.97
N PHE A 155 -1.69 -10.93 4.22
CA PHE A 155 -1.53 -11.71 3.00
C PHE A 155 -0.83 -10.89 1.91
N VAL A 156 -1.28 -9.66 1.73
CA VAL A 156 -0.67 -8.72 0.77
C VAL A 156 0.79 -8.44 1.12
N TYR A 157 1.09 -8.21 2.40
CA TYR A 157 2.47 -8.01 2.86
C TYR A 157 3.37 -9.21 2.55
N LEU A 158 2.90 -10.44 2.79
CA LEU A 158 3.67 -11.64 2.50
C LEU A 158 3.96 -11.79 1.00
N ILE A 159 2.97 -11.50 0.15
CA ILE A 159 3.12 -11.53 -1.31
C ILE A 159 4.17 -10.51 -1.77
N ILE A 160 4.03 -9.25 -1.35
CA ILE A 160 4.95 -8.17 -1.72
C ILE A 160 6.36 -8.46 -1.19
N LYS A 161 6.49 -8.88 0.06
CA LYS A 161 7.76 -9.27 0.66
C LYS A 161 8.44 -10.40 -0.12
N TYR A 162 7.69 -11.44 -0.50
CA TYR A 162 8.21 -12.54 -1.32
C TYR A 162 8.74 -12.05 -2.67
N ILE A 163 8.00 -11.16 -3.34
CA ILE A 163 8.42 -10.57 -4.61
C ILE A 163 9.71 -9.77 -4.42
N ILE A 164 9.76 -8.89 -3.42
CA ILE A 164 10.93 -8.05 -3.16
C ILE A 164 12.16 -8.90 -2.85
N VAL A 165 12.04 -9.90 -1.99
CA VAL A 165 13.15 -10.79 -1.62
C VAL A 165 13.63 -11.62 -2.83
N LYS A 166 12.72 -12.11 -3.66
CA LYS A 166 13.06 -12.90 -4.86
C LYS A 166 13.82 -12.09 -5.91
N PHE A 167 13.53 -10.79 -6.01
CA PHE A 167 14.19 -9.89 -6.96
C PHE A 167 15.25 -9.00 -6.31
N ALA A 168 15.47 -9.11 -4.97
CA ALA A 168 16.56 -8.44 -4.28
C ALA A 168 17.92 -8.90 -4.83
N GLU A 169 18.87 -7.98 -4.86
CA GLU A 169 20.24 -8.34 -5.25
C GLU A 169 20.90 -9.25 -4.20
N PRO A 170 21.64 -10.27 -4.61
CA PRO A 170 22.33 -11.16 -3.65
C PRO A 170 23.37 -10.42 -2.79
N ASP A 171 23.88 -9.29 -3.24
CA ASP A 171 24.90 -8.52 -2.53
C ASP A 171 24.35 -7.77 -1.29
N GLY A 172 23.04 -7.45 -1.24
CA GLY A 172 22.40 -6.78 -0.09
C GLY A 172 22.18 -7.70 1.11
N VAL A 173 22.03 -9.00 0.88
CA VAL A 173 21.77 -9.99 1.94
C VAL A 173 23.05 -10.34 2.72
N ILE A 174 24.21 -10.20 2.09
CA ILE A 174 25.51 -10.54 2.69
C ILE A 174 25.90 -9.52 3.76
N VAL A 175 25.58 -8.23 3.57
CA VAL A 175 25.93 -7.16 4.52
C VAL A 175 25.14 -7.28 5.82
N GLU A 176 23.85 -7.65 5.76
CA GLU A 176 23.00 -7.79 6.95
C GLU A 176 23.41 -9.03 7.79
N ASN A 177 23.74 -10.12 7.14
CA ASN A 177 24.19 -11.34 7.84
C ASN A 177 25.61 -11.22 8.43
N THR A 178 26.49 -10.41 7.84
CA THR A 178 27.84 -10.17 8.34
C THR A 178 27.81 -9.23 9.56
N SER A 179 26.92 -8.25 9.57
CA SER A 179 26.70 -7.36 10.71
C SER A 179 26.17 -8.09 11.95
N LEU A 180 25.37 -9.14 11.78
CA LEU A 180 24.84 -9.95 12.90
C LEU A 180 25.84 -10.96 13.44
N LYS A 181 26.84 -11.38 12.63
CA LYS A 181 27.94 -12.28 13.10
C LYS A 181 29.05 -11.54 13.84
N GLY A 182 29.27 -10.26 13.56
CA GLY A 182 30.30 -9.46 14.23
C GLY A 182 29.94 -9.04 15.68
N ILE A 183 28.72 -9.27 16.14
CA ILE A 183 28.25 -8.92 17.50
C ILE A 183 28.31 -10.13 18.47
N LYS A 184 28.70 -11.32 17.98
CA LYS A 184 28.82 -12.54 18.79
C LYS A 184 30.24 -13.06 18.94
N GLY A 185 31.26 -12.20 18.74
CA GLY A 185 32.65 -12.48 19.02
C GLY A 185 33.18 -11.75 20.23
#